data_8814e148df2768e899b4458d8523ede4
#
_entry.id   8814e148df2768e899b4458d8523ede4
#
_cell.length_a   1.000
_cell.length_b   1.000
_cell.length_c   1.000
_cell.angle_alpha   90.00
_cell.angle_beta   90.00
_cell.angle_gamma   90.00
#
_symmetry.space_group_name_H-M   'P 1'
#
loop_
_entity.id
_entity.type
_entity.pdbx_description
1 polymer ?
#
loop_
_entity_poly.entity_id
_entity_poly.type
_entity_poly.pdbx_seq_one_letter_code
_entity_poly.pdbx_strand_id
1 'polypeptide(L)'
;VLKFTTLDRYTMRQLFLALVATTGGLSALIWLTQSLRFVSLVVGRGLSLRVFLELTSLMVPSFVAVVLPITTFVVTLFVYHRLSGDRELTVMQAAGQSPFALARPGLICATVAMVVTFVLNLWIVPASYHEFKQYEFQIRNKMAAFMLQDGVFTKVSDALTVYVRERGHDGSLKGIMIEDDRVANSRATIFAERGTMLVFNDQPRVVLYDGSRQEIDHRTGRLTMLLFDRNTIDLTSSKNQENRSRDASEMSLAELLHPDLTQINIRDRGKLAVEGWRRITTPFTAFSFAMIALVAILRGAFSRHGNITRPLGAIMSVVGLLALNLMLQNLAGRNMALIPLIVLESAVPAFICAALLFGPEIRASRETAVVTRQAQEG
;
A
#
# COMPACT_ATOMS: atom_id res chain seq x y z
N VAL A 1 -2.30 11.82 -38.30
CA VAL A 1 -1.07 11.13 -37.90
C VAL A 1 -0.32 12.04 -36.95
N LEU A 2 -0.22 11.64 -35.67
CA LEU A 2 0.48 12.35 -34.62
C LEU A 2 2.00 12.31 -34.89
N LYS A 3 2.53 13.28 -35.63
CA LYS A 3 3.98 13.44 -35.77
C LYS A 3 4.52 14.03 -34.47
N PHE A 4 5.35 13.25 -33.76
CA PHE A 4 6.11 13.77 -32.64
C PHE A 4 7.18 14.74 -33.17
N THR A 5 7.16 15.93 -32.61
CA THR A 5 8.21 16.91 -32.89
C THR A 5 9.46 16.63 -32.05
N THR A 6 10.61 17.17 -32.46
CA THR A 6 11.84 17.06 -31.64
C THR A 6 11.67 17.71 -30.27
N LEU A 7 10.85 18.76 -30.19
CA LEU A 7 10.49 19.44 -28.93
C LEU A 7 9.66 18.56 -28.02
N ASP A 8 8.65 17.81 -28.54
CA ASP A 8 7.87 16.86 -27.77
C ASP A 8 8.79 15.81 -27.14
N ARG A 9 9.72 15.26 -27.93
CA ARG A 9 10.66 14.24 -27.46
C ARG A 9 11.61 14.79 -26.39
N TYR A 10 12.06 16.02 -26.53
CA TYR A 10 12.91 16.69 -25.54
C TYR A 10 12.18 16.84 -24.20
N THR A 11 11.00 17.46 -24.21
CA THR A 11 10.19 17.66 -22.99
C THR A 11 9.78 16.32 -22.37
N MET A 12 9.38 15.34 -23.17
CA MET A 12 9.00 14.01 -22.71
C MET A 12 10.17 13.31 -22.03
N ARG A 13 11.39 13.37 -22.60
CA ARG A 13 12.59 12.80 -21.98
C ARG A 13 12.88 13.43 -20.61
N GLN A 14 12.75 14.75 -20.49
CA GLN A 14 12.92 15.44 -19.20
C GLN A 14 11.89 14.97 -18.17
N LEU A 15 10.61 14.90 -18.56
CA LEU A 15 9.53 14.44 -17.69
C LEU A 15 9.76 13.01 -17.21
N PHE A 16 10.08 12.07 -18.12
CA PHE A 16 10.29 10.68 -17.74
C PHE A 16 11.52 10.48 -16.86
N LEU A 17 12.65 11.12 -17.19
CA LEU A 17 13.85 11.03 -16.35
C LEU A 17 13.62 11.61 -14.96
N ALA A 18 12.98 12.78 -14.89
CA ALA A 18 12.64 13.39 -13.61
C ALA A 18 11.64 12.53 -12.82
N LEU A 19 10.61 11.95 -13.49
CA LEU A 19 9.63 11.09 -12.85
C LEU A 19 10.27 9.84 -12.26
N VAL A 20 11.10 9.13 -13.03
CA VAL A 20 11.80 7.92 -12.57
C VAL A 20 12.75 8.26 -11.42
N ALA A 21 13.55 9.32 -11.55
CA ALA A 21 14.49 9.73 -10.52
C ALA A 21 13.79 10.14 -9.21
N THR A 22 12.73 10.96 -9.29
CA THR A 22 12.01 11.45 -8.12
C THR A 22 11.21 10.33 -7.46
N THR A 23 10.49 9.50 -8.26
CA THR A 23 9.72 8.37 -7.73
C THR A 23 10.64 7.33 -7.12
N GLY A 24 11.75 6.99 -7.80
CA GLY A 24 12.75 6.05 -7.29
C GLY A 24 13.41 6.55 -6.01
N GLY A 25 13.83 7.82 -5.96
CA GLY A 25 14.44 8.43 -4.78
C GLY A 25 13.51 8.45 -3.57
N LEU A 26 12.26 8.89 -3.74
CA LEU A 26 11.27 8.91 -2.65
C LEU A 26 10.88 7.49 -2.21
N SER A 27 10.70 6.56 -3.15
CA SER A 27 10.40 5.17 -2.82
C SER A 27 11.55 4.51 -2.07
N ALA A 28 12.81 4.78 -2.45
CA ALA A 28 13.99 4.30 -1.74
C ALA A 28 14.09 4.87 -0.32
N LEU A 29 13.75 6.15 -0.13
CA LEU A 29 13.74 6.79 1.18
C LEU A 29 12.66 6.17 2.09
N ILE A 30 11.46 5.93 1.56
CA ILE A 30 10.39 5.24 2.30
C ILE A 30 10.81 3.80 2.60
N TRP A 31 11.38 3.10 1.63
CA TRP A 31 11.89 1.74 1.83
C TRP A 31 12.94 1.69 2.94
N LEU A 32 13.91 2.61 2.94
CA LEU A 32 14.92 2.69 3.99
C LEU A 32 14.27 2.90 5.37
N THR A 33 13.33 3.84 5.48
CA THR A 33 12.63 4.13 6.73
C THR A 33 11.80 2.94 7.23
N GLN A 34 11.11 2.24 6.33
CA GLN A 34 10.32 1.06 6.69
C GLN A 34 11.20 -0.16 7.00
N SER A 35 12.33 -0.31 6.31
CA SER A 35 13.26 -1.41 6.56
C SER A 35 13.87 -1.36 7.95
N LEU A 36 14.05 -0.16 8.54
CA LEU A 36 14.55 -0.01 9.92
C LEU A 36 13.67 -0.74 10.95
N ARG A 37 12.36 -0.87 10.70
CA ARG A 37 11.46 -1.63 11.58
C ARG A 37 11.81 -3.12 11.65
N PHE A 38 12.38 -3.66 10.57
CA PHE A 38 12.75 -5.06 10.47
C PHE A 38 14.20 -5.34 10.88
N VAL A 39 15.01 -4.30 11.14
CA VAL A 39 16.41 -4.45 11.59
C VAL A 39 16.48 -5.21 12.90
N SER A 40 15.54 -4.98 13.82
CA SER A 40 15.49 -5.72 15.09
C SER A 40 15.30 -7.23 14.90
N LEU A 41 14.69 -7.67 13.79
CA LEU A 41 14.56 -9.08 13.45
C LEU A 41 15.89 -9.69 12.98
N VAL A 42 16.74 -8.90 12.31
CA VAL A 42 18.08 -9.33 11.88
C VAL A 42 19.03 -9.39 13.07
N VAL A 43 19.12 -8.27 13.82
CA VAL A 43 20.07 -8.13 14.93
C VAL A 43 19.67 -8.97 16.14
N GLY A 44 18.38 -8.94 16.51
CA GLY A 44 17.90 -9.63 17.71
C GLY A 44 17.61 -11.11 17.51
N ARG A 45 17.49 -11.59 16.28
CA ARG A 45 16.98 -12.94 15.98
C ARG A 45 17.80 -13.72 14.96
N GLY A 46 18.97 -13.20 14.51
CA GLY A 46 19.92 -13.93 13.67
C GLY A 46 19.42 -14.22 12.24
N LEU A 47 18.48 -13.44 11.70
CA LEU A 47 18.05 -13.57 10.31
C LEU A 47 19.20 -13.20 9.36
N SER A 48 19.37 -13.97 8.28
CA SER A 48 20.35 -13.61 7.26
C SER A 48 19.97 -12.33 6.54
N LEU A 49 20.96 -11.52 6.18
CA LEU A 49 20.78 -10.27 5.44
C LEU A 49 20.04 -10.51 4.12
N ARG A 50 20.23 -11.65 3.48
CA ARG A 50 19.52 -12.02 2.23
C ARG A 50 18.02 -12.12 2.44
N VAL A 51 17.57 -12.85 3.46
CA VAL A 51 16.13 -12.99 3.79
C VAL A 51 15.52 -11.64 4.12
N PHE A 52 16.28 -10.79 4.83
CA PHE A 52 15.83 -9.42 5.13
C PHE A 52 15.61 -8.59 3.85
N LEU A 53 16.58 -8.62 2.91
CA LEU A 53 16.45 -7.88 1.65
C LEU A 53 15.32 -8.43 0.77
N GLU A 54 15.17 -9.75 0.70
CA GLU A 54 14.05 -10.39 -0.01
C GLU A 54 12.70 -9.94 0.57
N LEU A 55 12.55 -10.00 1.90
CA LEU A 55 11.32 -9.59 2.59
C LEU A 55 10.99 -8.11 2.36
N THR A 56 11.97 -7.22 2.55
CA THR A 56 11.73 -5.77 2.46
C THR A 56 11.55 -5.31 1.02
N SER A 57 12.16 -5.98 0.03
CA SER A 57 11.99 -5.65 -1.40
C SER A 57 10.56 -5.90 -1.89
N LEU A 58 9.83 -6.87 -1.31
CA LEU A 58 8.42 -7.14 -1.63
C LEU A 58 7.49 -5.96 -1.29
N MET A 59 7.93 -5.03 -0.44
CA MET A 59 7.16 -3.82 -0.11
C MET A 59 7.37 -2.67 -1.11
N VAL A 60 8.44 -2.71 -1.92
CA VAL A 60 8.79 -1.62 -2.85
C VAL A 60 7.67 -1.27 -3.82
N PRO A 61 6.96 -2.22 -4.46
CA PRO A 61 5.85 -1.91 -5.37
C PRO A 61 4.74 -1.08 -4.71
N SER A 62 4.44 -1.36 -3.43
CA SER A 62 3.44 -0.60 -2.66
C SER A 62 3.85 0.85 -2.47
N PHE A 63 5.13 1.11 -2.20
CA PHE A 63 5.64 2.47 -2.04
C PHE A 63 5.60 3.24 -3.35
N VAL A 64 6.01 2.61 -4.45
CA VAL A 64 5.92 3.20 -5.79
C VAL A 64 4.48 3.56 -6.14
N ALA A 65 3.52 2.67 -5.89
CA ALA A 65 2.10 2.89 -6.18
C ALA A 65 1.52 4.10 -5.43
N VAL A 66 1.95 4.34 -4.19
CA VAL A 66 1.49 5.47 -3.37
C VAL A 66 2.17 6.79 -3.80
N VAL A 67 3.45 6.73 -4.12
CA VAL A 67 4.26 7.93 -4.42
C VAL A 67 4.02 8.43 -5.84
N LEU A 68 3.76 7.53 -6.80
CA LEU A 68 3.70 7.85 -8.24
C LEU A 68 2.69 8.95 -8.60
N PRO A 69 1.45 8.99 -8.06
CA PRO A 69 0.52 10.10 -8.34
C PRO A 69 1.06 11.47 -7.91
N ILE A 70 1.68 11.52 -6.74
CA ILE A 70 2.23 12.76 -6.17
C ILE A 70 3.45 13.22 -6.96
N THR A 71 4.36 12.31 -7.28
CA THR A 71 5.55 12.62 -8.07
C THR A 71 5.21 13.04 -9.50
N THR A 72 4.16 12.45 -10.09
CA THR A 72 3.66 12.88 -11.41
C THR A 72 3.24 14.34 -11.39
N PHE A 73 2.53 14.78 -10.35
CA PHE A 73 2.19 16.19 -10.14
C PHE A 73 3.44 17.06 -10.00
N VAL A 74 4.30 16.71 -9.04
CA VAL A 74 5.50 17.51 -8.71
C VAL A 74 6.41 17.65 -9.92
N VAL A 75 6.68 16.56 -10.62
CA VAL A 75 7.56 16.56 -11.80
C VAL A 75 6.94 17.36 -12.94
N THR A 76 5.65 17.18 -13.21
CA THR A 76 4.96 17.94 -14.25
C THR A 76 4.99 19.43 -13.93
N LEU A 77 4.65 19.80 -12.68
CA LEU A 77 4.69 21.20 -12.26
C LEU A 77 6.10 21.80 -12.37
N PHE A 78 7.10 21.08 -11.88
CA PHE A 78 8.49 21.53 -11.86
C PHE A 78 9.07 21.70 -13.27
N VAL A 79 8.93 20.70 -14.14
CA VAL A 79 9.48 20.72 -15.51
C VAL A 79 8.82 21.83 -16.31
N TYR A 80 7.49 21.94 -16.28
CA TYR A 80 6.79 23.01 -17.00
C TYR A 80 7.04 24.39 -16.41
N HIS A 81 7.20 24.51 -15.09
CA HIS A 81 7.58 25.77 -14.46
C HIS A 81 8.98 26.21 -14.88
N ARG A 82 9.93 25.27 -14.97
CA ARG A 82 11.28 25.52 -15.47
C ARG A 82 11.25 25.98 -16.94
N LEU A 83 10.56 25.23 -17.82
CA LEU A 83 10.40 25.61 -19.24
C LEU A 83 9.76 27.00 -19.40
N SER A 84 8.85 27.37 -18.49
CA SER A 84 8.26 28.70 -18.44
C SER A 84 9.27 29.76 -17.99
N GLY A 85 10.08 29.45 -16.97
CA GLY A 85 11.14 30.37 -16.47
C GLY A 85 12.25 30.61 -17.48
N ASP A 86 12.66 29.56 -18.19
CA ASP A 86 13.68 29.65 -19.28
C ASP A 86 13.09 30.25 -20.57
N ARG A 87 11.82 30.69 -20.58
CA ARG A 87 11.05 31.23 -21.71
C ARG A 87 10.89 30.30 -22.91
N GLU A 88 11.23 29.00 -22.75
CA GLU A 88 11.08 28.02 -23.82
C GLU A 88 9.59 27.86 -24.22
N LEU A 89 8.68 27.81 -23.26
CA LEU A 89 7.24 27.78 -23.55
C LEU A 89 6.76 29.00 -24.33
N THR A 90 7.31 30.18 -24.05
CA THR A 90 6.98 31.42 -24.74
C THR A 90 7.42 31.36 -26.21
N VAL A 91 8.61 30.85 -26.47
CA VAL A 91 9.14 30.69 -27.84
C VAL A 91 8.29 29.65 -28.61
N MET A 92 7.91 28.54 -27.98
CA MET A 92 7.05 27.53 -28.59
C MET A 92 5.67 28.11 -28.95
N GLN A 93 5.09 28.93 -28.08
CA GLN A 93 3.82 29.63 -28.36
C GLN A 93 3.95 30.63 -29.49
N ALA A 94 5.04 31.41 -29.49
CA ALA A 94 5.33 32.35 -30.57
C ALA A 94 5.57 31.67 -31.94
N ALA A 95 6.06 30.42 -31.93
CA ALA A 95 6.17 29.56 -33.11
C ALA A 95 4.82 28.93 -33.55
N GLY A 96 3.70 29.34 -32.96
CA GLY A 96 2.34 28.88 -33.33
C GLY A 96 1.90 27.56 -32.75
N GLN A 97 2.59 27.04 -31.73
CA GLN A 97 2.12 25.79 -31.08
C GLN A 97 0.88 26.06 -30.24
N SER A 98 -0.13 25.19 -30.42
CA SER A 98 -1.38 25.28 -29.67
C SER A 98 -1.15 24.85 -28.20
N PRO A 99 -2.00 25.27 -27.24
CA PRO A 99 -2.00 24.80 -25.85
C PRO A 99 -2.06 23.28 -25.74
N PHE A 100 -2.78 22.62 -26.65
CA PHE A 100 -2.83 21.16 -26.71
C PHE A 100 -1.47 20.54 -27.11
N ALA A 101 -0.79 21.12 -28.10
CA ALA A 101 0.54 20.65 -28.51
C ALA A 101 1.55 20.77 -27.37
N LEU A 102 1.51 21.88 -26.61
CA LEU A 102 2.36 22.10 -25.45
C LEU A 102 2.04 21.15 -24.28
N ALA A 103 0.76 20.83 -24.06
CA ALA A 103 0.34 19.92 -22.99
C ALA A 103 0.65 18.45 -23.31
N ARG A 104 0.77 18.08 -24.60
CA ARG A 104 0.90 16.70 -25.09
C ARG A 104 1.98 15.89 -24.38
N PRO A 105 3.24 16.33 -24.21
CA PRO A 105 4.26 15.56 -23.49
C PRO A 105 3.86 15.26 -22.04
N GLY A 106 3.27 16.23 -21.34
CA GLY A 106 2.76 16.07 -19.99
C GLY A 106 1.59 15.10 -19.90
N LEU A 107 0.65 15.16 -20.86
CA LEU A 107 -0.48 14.24 -20.94
C LEU A 107 -0.02 12.79 -21.18
N ILE A 108 0.96 12.57 -22.05
CA ILE A 108 1.52 11.25 -22.31
C ILE A 108 2.19 10.72 -21.03
N CYS A 109 3.00 11.53 -20.37
CA CYS A 109 3.64 11.16 -19.11
C CYS A 109 2.59 10.81 -18.04
N ALA A 110 1.54 11.61 -17.90
CA ALA A 110 0.43 11.38 -16.98
C ALA A 110 -0.34 10.08 -17.30
N THR A 111 -0.58 9.82 -18.59
CA THR A 111 -1.24 8.59 -19.04
C THR A 111 -0.39 7.35 -18.73
N VAL A 112 0.93 7.42 -18.98
CA VAL A 112 1.83 6.34 -18.63
C VAL A 112 1.87 6.12 -17.12
N ALA A 113 1.97 7.19 -16.32
CA ALA A 113 1.91 7.09 -14.86
C ALA A 113 0.59 6.47 -14.39
N MET A 114 -0.54 6.85 -14.98
CA MET A 114 -1.86 6.27 -14.70
C MET A 114 -1.87 4.76 -15.00
N VAL A 115 -1.38 4.34 -16.18
CA VAL A 115 -1.34 2.91 -16.56
C VAL A 115 -0.42 2.12 -15.64
N VAL A 116 0.76 2.66 -15.30
CA VAL A 116 1.68 2.02 -14.35
C VAL A 116 1.03 1.87 -12.98
N THR A 117 0.33 2.91 -12.50
CA THR A 117 -0.40 2.85 -11.22
C THR A 117 -1.51 1.81 -11.25
N PHE A 118 -2.21 1.64 -12.38
CA PHE A 118 -3.20 0.57 -12.57
C PHE A 118 -2.57 -0.82 -12.44
N VAL A 119 -1.48 -1.06 -13.16
CA VAL A 119 -0.77 -2.34 -13.12
C VAL A 119 -0.26 -2.64 -11.72
N LEU A 120 0.32 -1.64 -11.04
CA LEU A 120 0.79 -1.77 -9.67
C LEU A 120 -0.35 -2.14 -8.72
N ASN A 121 -1.43 -1.37 -8.70
CA ASN A 121 -2.51 -1.53 -7.72
C ASN A 121 -3.35 -2.79 -7.93
N LEU A 122 -3.54 -3.24 -9.19
CA LEU A 122 -4.41 -4.38 -9.47
C LEU A 122 -3.69 -5.72 -9.38
N TRP A 123 -2.41 -5.78 -9.76
CA TRP A 123 -1.69 -7.06 -9.87
C TRP A 123 -0.44 -7.13 -9.01
N ILE A 124 0.48 -6.17 -9.12
CA ILE A 124 1.80 -6.29 -8.51
C ILE A 124 1.74 -6.12 -7.00
N VAL A 125 1.05 -5.08 -6.51
CA VAL A 125 0.96 -4.79 -5.07
C VAL A 125 0.26 -5.93 -4.30
N PRO A 126 -0.92 -6.44 -4.73
CA PRO A 126 -1.56 -7.55 -4.02
C PRO A 126 -0.70 -8.80 -3.98
N ALA A 127 -0.07 -9.17 -5.12
CA ALA A 127 0.80 -10.33 -5.19
C ALA A 127 2.02 -10.19 -4.26
N SER A 128 2.74 -9.07 -4.34
CA SER A 128 3.92 -8.80 -3.51
C SER A 128 3.57 -8.74 -2.02
N TYR A 129 2.44 -8.14 -1.67
CA TYR A 129 2.02 -8.01 -0.27
C TYR A 129 1.57 -9.35 0.31
N HIS A 130 0.95 -10.20 -0.50
CA HIS A 130 0.60 -11.56 -0.10
C HIS A 130 1.84 -12.39 0.23
N GLU A 131 2.84 -12.39 -0.66
CA GLU A 131 4.14 -13.05 -0.42
C GLU A 131 4.84 -12.47 0.82
N PHE A 132 4.88 -11.15 0.96
CA PHE A 132 5.44 -10.49 2.15
C PHE A 132 4.80 -11.00 3.44
N LYS A 133 3.48 -11.09 3.49
CA LYS A 133 2.74 -11.57 4.67
C LYS A 133 2.95 -13.06 4.93
N GLN A 134 3.12 -13.87 3.90
CA GLN A 134 3.48 -15.28 4.07
C GLN A 134 4.88 -15.42 4.67
N TYR A 135 5.87 -14.70 4.14
CA TYR A 135 7.22 -14.69 4.70
C TYR A 135 7.25 -14.17 6.15
N GLU A 136 6.56 -13.08 6.44
CA GLU A 136 6.44 -12.54 7.79
C GLU A 136 5.87 -13.59 8.76
N PHE A 137 4.82 -14.29 8.34
CA PHE A 137 4.21 -15.36 9.13
C PHE A 137 5.14 -16.55 9.36
N GLN A 138 5.83 -17.02 8.31
CA GLN A 138 6.79 -18.12 8.40
C GLN A 138 7.95 -17.77 9.34
N ILE A 139 8.51 -16.56 9.21
CA ILE A 139 9.57 -16.08 10.09
C ILE A 139 9.09 -16.02 11.53
N ARG A 140 7.91 -15.48 11.78
CA ARG A 140 7.33 -15.39 13.13
C ARG A 140 7.13 -16.77 13.75
N ASN A 141 6.61 -17.73 12.99
CA ASN A 141 6.37 -19.09 13.48
C ASN A 141 7.65 -19.88 13.71
N LYS A 142 8.61 -19.81 12.78
CA LYS A 142 9.94 -20.42 12.98
C LYS A 142 10.65 -19.84 14.20
N MET A 143 10.49 -18.53 14.43
CA MET A 143 11.12 -17.86 15.55
C MET A 143 10.47 -18.14 16.90
N ALA A 144 9.16 -18.37 16.96
CA ALA A 144 8.50 -18.79 18.19
C ALA A 144 9.16 -20.07 18.76
N ALA A 145 9.61 -20.96 17.86
CA ALA A 145 10.35 -22.17 18.22
C ALA A 145 11.74 -21.87 18.81
N PHE A 146 12.40 -20.79 18.40
CA PHE A 146 13.75 -20.44 18.87
C PHE A 146 13.77 -19.48 20.07
N MET A 147 12.63 -18.89 20.42
CA MET A 147 12.52 -17.88 21.50
C MET A 147 12.54 -18.47 22.91
N LEU A 148 12.43 -19.79 23.06
CA LEU A 148 12.48 -20.44 24.38
C LEU A 148 13.91 -20.35 24.92
N GLN A 149 14.14 -19.42 25.85
CA GLN A 149 15.40 -19.27 26.57
C GLN A 149 15.38 -20.14 27.83
N ASP A 150 16.54 -20.69 28.17
CA ASP A 150 16.71 -21.53 29.35
C ASP A 150 16.48 -20.71 30.63
N GLY A 151 15.66 -21.24 31.53
CA GLY A 151 15.41 -20.63 32.81
C GLY A 151 14.51 -19.39 32.82
N VAL A 152 13.90 -19.03 31.66
CA VAL A 152 13.09 -17.82 31.53
C VAL A 152 11.64 -18.16 31.11
N PHE A 153 10.66 -17.50 31.74
CA PHE A 153 9.27 -17.55 31.30
C PHE A 153 9.10 -16.77 29.99
N THR A 154 8.86 -17.46 28.91
CA THR A 154 8.69 -16.89 27.59
C THR A 154 7.22 -16.82 27.21
N LYS A 155 6.70 -15.62 27.01
CA LYS A 155 5.34 -15.38 26.54
C LYS A 155 5.25 -15.63 25.04
N VAL A 156 4.71 -16.78 24.65
CA VAL A 156 4.56 -17.17 23.23
C VAL A 156 3.36 -16.46 22.59
N SER A 157 2.29 -16.28 23.38
CA SER A 157 1.11 -15.48 23.03
C SER A 157 0.51 -14.84 24.28
N ASP A 158 -0.53 -14.00 24.10
CA ASP A 158 -1.21 -13.39 25.27
C ASP A 158 -1.84 -14.42 26.24
N ALA A 159 -2.14 -15.61 25.72
CA ALA A 159 -2.77 -16.69 26.47
C ALA A 159 -1.88 -17.93 26.63
N LEU A 160 -0.59 -17.88 26.26
CA LEU A 160 0.32 -19.02 26.35
C LEU A 160 1.69 -18.59 26.82
N THR A 161 2.10 -19.05 27.99
CA THR A 161 3.43 -18.84 28.57
C THR A 161 4.15 -20.17 28.69
N VAL A 162 5.40 -20.23 28.24
CA VAL A 162 6.22 -21.44 28.30
C VAL A 162 7.49 -21.15 29.09
N TYR A 163 7.83 -22.05 29.99
CA TYR A 163 9.09 -22.08 30.72
C TYR A 163 9.82 -23.37 30.40
N VAL A 164 11.14 -23.28 30.14
CA VAL A 164 12.00 -24.43 29.93
C VAL A 164 13.20 -24.28 30.87
N ARG A 165 13.48 -25.30 31.65
CA ARG A 165 14.62 -25.28 32.60
C ARG A 165 15.96 -25.36 31.88
N GLU A 166 16.07 -26.30 30.96
CA GLU A 166 17.31 -26.58 30.21
C GLU A 166 16.98 -27.06 28.80
N ARG A 167 17.73 -26.58 27.83
CA ARG A 167 17.66 -27.00 26.43
C ARG A 167 18.94 -27.74 26.03
N GLY A 168 18.78 -28.97 25.55
CA GLY A 168 19.88 -29.74 25.00
C GLY A 168 20.33 -29.21 23.64
N HIS A 169 21.59 -29.46 23.29
CA HIS A 169 22.15 -29.12 21.96
C HIS A 169 21.44 -29.87 20.81
N ASP A 170 20.78 -30.98 21.12
CA ASP A 170 19.98 -31.81 20.20
C ASP A 170 18.55 -31.31 20.01
N GLY A 171 18.19 -30.17 20.63
CA GLY A 171 16.83 -29.59 20.60
C GLY A 171 15.86 -30.23 21.61
N SER A 172 16.34 -31.15 22.49
CA SER A 172 15.56 -31.67 23.61
C SER A 172 15.34 -30.58 24.65
N LEU A 173 14.18 -30.64 25.30
CA LEU A 173 13.79 -29.72 26.36
C LEU A 173 13.60 -30.52 27.66
N LYS A 174 14.09 -29.99 28.80
CA LYS A 174 13.95 -30.60 30.11
C LYS A 174 13.31 -29.64 31.11
N GLY A 175 12.41 -30.16 31.95
CA GLY A 175 11.75 -29.39 32.97
C GLY A 175 10.88 -28.28 32.38
N ILE A 176 9.81 -28.70 31.69
CA ILE A 176 8.93 -27.79 30.95
C ILE A 176 7.67 -27.50 31.81
N MET A 177 7.31 -26.21 31.82
CA MET A 177 6.05 -25.74 32.34
C MET A 177 5.35 -24.90 31.29
N ILE A 178 4.10 -25.22 31.00
CA ILE A 178 3.27 -24.46 30.03
C ILE A 178 2.00 -24.02 30.75
N GLU A 179 1.74 -22.72 30.69
CA GLU A 179 0.51 -22.12 31.17
C GLU A 179 -0.36 -21.78 29.95
N ASP A 180 -1.53 -22.36 29.87
CA ASP A 180 -2.46 -22.29 28.74
C ASP A 180 -3.81 -21.71 29.17
N ASP A 181 -4.04 -20.43 28.84
CA ASP A 181 -5.28 -19.68 29.10
C ASP A 181 -6.11 -19.50 27.80
N ARG A 182 -5.89 -20.34 26.78
CA ARG A 182 -6.58 -20.22 25.48
C ARG A 182 -8.05 -20.57 25.51
N VAL A 183 -8.45 -21.39 26.47
CA VAL A 183 -9.86 -21.79 26.66
C VAL A 183 -10.54 -20.81 27.60
N ALA A 184 -11.62 -20.18 27.14
CA ALA A 184 -12.40 -19.29 27.99
C ALA A 184 -12.93 -20.01 29.23
N ASN A 185 -12.72 -19.43 30.41
CA ASN A 185 -13.11 -19.95 31.72
C ASN A 185 -12.32 -21.15 32.24
N SER A 186 -11.24 -21.57 31.60
CA SER A 186 -10.39 -22.65 32.08
C SER A 186 -8.91 -22.26 31.92
N ARG A 187 -8.15 -22.42 32.99
CA ARG A 187 -6.69 -22.23 33.01
C ARG A 187 -6.04 -23.60 33.19
N ALA A 188 -5.19 -23.97 32.24
CA ALA A 188 -4.45 -25.20 32.30
C ALA A 188 -2.96 -24.94 32.51
N THR A 189 -2.38 -25.62 33.53
CA THR A 189 -0.92 -25.62 33.74
C THR A 189 -0.43 -27.04 33.45
N ILE A 190 0.56 -27.16 32.58
CA ILE A 190 1.09 -28.43 32.11
C ILE A 190 2.57 -28.48 32.52
N PHE A 191 2.92 -29.56 33.22
CA PHE A 191 4.28 -29.90 33.60
C PHE A 191 4.73 -31.12 32.84
N ALA A 192 5.98 -31.14 32.37
CA ALA A 192 6.61 -32.30 31.73
C ALA A 192 8.08 -32.38 32.06
N GLU A 193 8.58 -33.61 32.28
CA GLU A 193 9.99 -33.85 32.58
C GLU A 193 10.84 -33.60 31.33
N ARG A 194 10.34 -34.05 30.18
CA ARG A 194 11.05 -33.97 28.88
C ARG A 194 10.10 -33.53 27.78
N GLY A 195 10.68 -32.89 26.76
CA GLY A 195 9.95 -32.53 25.54
C GLY A 195 10.87 -32.39 24.35
N THR A 196 10.27 -32.46 23.20
CA THR A 196 10.96 -32.22 21.90
C THR A 196 10.16 -31.24 21.07
N MET A 197 10.84 -30.25 20.54
CA MET A 197 10.22 -29.31 19.63
C MET A 197 10.22 -29.88 18.22
N LEU A 198 9.06 -29.94 17.62
CA LEU A 198 8.85 -30.36 16.24
C LEU A 198 8.18 -29.24 15.46
N VAL A 199 8.52 -29.07 14.19
CA VAL A 199 7.81 -28.19 13.26
C VAL A 199 7.05 -29.10 12.30
N PHE A 200 5.73 -29.09 12.40
CA PHE A 200 4.85 -29.87 11.53
C PHE A 200 3.91 -28.93 10.78
N ASN A 201 3.93 -28.97 9.45
CA ASN A 201 3.18 -28.05 8.57
C ASN A 201 3.45 -26.56 8.91
N ASP A 202 4.73 -26.19 9.05
CA ASP A 202 5.18 -24.84 9.44
C ASP A 202 4.66 -24.36 10.82
N GLN A 203 4.12 -25.28 11.65
CA GLN A 203 3.64 -24.97 13.00
C GLN A 203 4.58 -25.55 14.04
N PRO A 204 5.07 -24.73 14.96
CA PRO A 204 5.84 -25.23 16.09
C PRO A 204 4.95 -25.96 17.07
N ARG A 205 5.27 -27.23 17.33
CA ARG A 205 4.64 -28.09 18.31
C ARG A 205 5.66 -28.55 19.32
N VAL A 206 5.24 -28.64 20.56
CA VAL A 206 6.06 -29.30 21.59
C VAL A 206 5.40 -30.62 21.93
N VAL A 207 6.14 -31.71 21.74
CA VAL A 207 5.76 -33.03 22.23
C VAL A 207 6.35 -33.17 23.63
N LEU A 208 5.49 -33.36 24.61
CA LEU A 208 5.81 -33.47 26.01
C LEU A 208 5.77 -34.95 26.40
N TYR A 209 6.68 -35.37 27.28
CA TYR A 209 6.78 -36.71 27.79
C TYR A 209 6.80 -36.66 29.32
N ASP A 210 6.18 -37.65 29.93
CA ASP A 210 6.17 -37.90 31.37
C ASP A 210 5.68 -36.65 32.14
N GLY A 211 4.40 -36.34 32.03
CA GLY A 211 3.89 -35.09 32.54
C GLY A 211 2.50 -35.14 33.15
N SER A 212 2.09 -33.99 33.67
CA SER A 212 0.74 -33.77 34.23
C SER A 212 0.12 -32.48 33.68
N ARG A 213 -1.17 -32.50 33.39
CA ARG A 213 -2.00 -31.35 33.07
C ARG A 213 -2.95 -31.09 34.22
N GLN A 214 -2.88 -29.91 34.79
CA GLN A 214 -3.75 -29.42 35.86
C GLN A 214 -4.63 -28.32 35.24
N GLU A 215 -5.95 -28.51 35.33
CA GLU A 215 -6.91 -27.57 34.75
C GLU A 215 -7.89 -27.10 35.82
N ILE A 216 -8.02 -25.79 35.98
CA ILE A 216 -8.93 -25.15 36.92
C ILE A 216 -10.06 -24.49 36.13
N ASP A 217 -11.28 -24.94 36.38
CA ASP A 217 -12.50 -24.32 35.87
C ASP A 217 -12.83 -23.09 36.76
N HIS A 218 -12.72 -21.91 36.22
CA HIS A 218 -12.97 -20.66 36.97
C HIS A 218 -14.42 -20.48 37.41
N ARG A 219 -15.37 -21.16 36.78
CA ARG A 219 -16.80 -21.07 37.12
C ARG A 219 -17.16 -21.96 38.29
N THR A 220 -16.57 -23.16 38.37
CA THR A 220 -16.89 -24.17 39.39
C THR A 220 -15.82 -24.27 40.46
N GLY A 221 -14.62 -23.70 40.25
CA GLY A 221 -13.46 -23.87 41.13
C GLY A 221 -12.88 -25.28 41.14
N ARG A 222 -13.35 -26.15 40.25
CA ARG A 222 -12.95 -27.55 40.18
C ARG A 222 -11.57 -27.73 39.58
N LEU A 223 -10.69 -28.42 40.29
CA LEU A 223 -9.36 -28.82 39.79
C LEU A 223 -9.49 -30.21 39.17
N THR A 224 -9.07 -30.35 37.93
CA THR A 224 -8.92 -31.63 37.23
C THR A 224 -7.44 -31.87 36.97
N MET A 225 -6.93 -33.05 37.29
CA MET A 225 -5.56 -33.46 37.05
C MET A 225 -5.52 -34.66 36.11
N LEU A 226 -4.76 -34.54 35.02
CA LEU A 226 -4.53 -35.58 34.02
C LEU A 226 -3.04 -35.91 33.98
N LEU A 227 -2.67 -37.15 34.20
CA LEU A 227 -1.30 -37.65 33.99
C LEU A 227 -1.20 -38.20 32.56
N PHE A 228 -0.08 -37.96 31.88
CA PHE A 228 0.12 -38.45 30.53
C PHE A 228 1.59 -38.89 30.31
N ASP A 229 1.77 -39.95 29.55
CA ASP A 229 3.09 -40.40 29.10
C ASP A 229 3.55 -39.57 27.91
N ARG A 230 2.62 -39.14 27.05
CA ARG A 230 2.88 -38.26 25.89
C ARG A 230 1.72 -37.32 25.65
N ASN A 231 2.07 -36.03 25.43
CA ASN A 231 1.09 -35.03 25.04
C ASN A 231 1.72 -34.10 24.00
N THR A 232 0.92 -33.57 23.07
CA THR A 232 1.39 -32.64 22.04
C THR A 232 0.65 -31.33 22.18
N ILE A 233 1.40 -30.25 22.30
CA ILE A 233 0.84 -28.91 22.43
C ILE A 233 1.30 -28.06 21.25
N ASP A 234 0.33 -27.46 20.55
CA ASP A 234 0.59 -26.46 19.53
C ASP A 234 0.98 -25.14 20.21
N LEU A 235 2.16 -24.62 19.90
CA LEU A 235 2.60 -23.32 20.39
C LEU A 235 1.94 -22.17 19.62
N THR A 236 1.29 -22.47 18.51
CA THR A 236 0.56 -21.48 17.72
C THR A 236 -0.79 -21.21 18.40
N SER A 237 -1.13 -19.95 18.60
CA SER A 237 -2.43 -19.59 19.15
C SER A 237 -3.53 -20.01 18.17
N SER A 238 -4.47 -20.86 18.58
CA SER A 238 -5.62 -21.31 17.76
C SER A 238 -6.43 -20.13 17.20
N LYS A 239 -6.49 -19.01 17.93
CA LYS A 239 -7.11 -17.76 17.45
C LYS A 239 -6.38 -17.14 16.24
N ASN A 240 -5.08 -17.38 16.10
CA ASN A 240 -4.33 -16.88 14.95
C ASN A 240 -4.48 -17.75 13.69
N GLN A 241 -5.02 -18.94 13.82
CA GLN A 241 -5.18 -19.90 12.73
C GLN A 241 -6.59 -19.86 12.11
N GLU A 242 -7.64 -19.73 12.94
CA GLU A 242 -9.02 -19.62 12.46
C GLU A 242 -9.40 -18.22 11.99
N ASN A 243 -8.70 -17.19 12.47
CA ASN A 243 -8.95 -15.79 12.13
C ASN A 243 -7.69 -15.06 11.68
N ARG A 244 -6.90 -15.65 10.76
CA ARG A 244 -6.10 -14.80 9.90
C ARG A 244 -7.06 -14.02 8.99
N SER A 245 -7.68 -12.96 9.54
CA SER A 245 -8.38 -12.00 8.72
C SER A 245 -7.34 -11.48 7.72
N ARG A 246 -7.45 -11.96 6.48
CA ARG A 246 -6.60 -11.46 5.39
C ARG A 246 -6.71 -9.95 5.38
N ASP A 247 -5.57 -9.27 5.40
CA ASP A 247 -5.54 -7.83 5.25
C ASP A 247 -6.14 -7.48 3.88
N ALA A 248 -6.93 -6.40 3.83
CA ALA A 248 -7.49 -5.90 2.57
C ALA A 248 -6.43 -5.74 1.47
N SER A 249 -5.18 -5.43 1.87
CA SER A 249 -4.05 -5.26 0.96
C SER A 249 -3.60 -6.56 0.27
N GLU A 250 -3.87 -7.73 0.86
CA GLU A 250 -3.53 -9.05 0.30
C GLU A 250 -4.58 -9.57 -0.69
N MET A 251 -5.80 -9.06 -0.60
CA MET A 251 -6.93 -9.55 -1.37
C MET A 251 -6.86 -9.08 -2.82
N SER A 252 -7.31 -9.92 -3.74
CA SER A 252 -7.52 -9.54 -5.13
C SER A 252 -8.68 -8.55 -5.27
N LEU A 253 -8.75 -7.81 -6.37
CA LEU A 253 -9.84 -6.88 -6.62
C LEU A 253 -11.22 -7.58 -6.60
N ALA A 254 -11.30 -8.79 -7.14
CA ALA A 254 -12.54 -9.57 -7.17
C ALA A 254 -13.03 -9.94 -5.77
N GLU A 255 -12.11 -10.36 -4.88
CA GLU A 255 -12.40 -10.67 -3.48
C GLU A 255 -12.82 -9.42 -2.69
N LEU A 256 -12.23 -8.24 -2.99
CA LEU A 256 -12.57 -6.99 -2.32
C LEU A 256 -13.96 -6.48 -2.69
N LEU A 257 -14.37 -6.66 -3.96
CA LEU A 257 -15.69 -6.21 -4.43
C LEU A 257 -16.80 -7.21 -4.10
N HIS A 258 -16.47 -8.51 -4.04
CA HIS A 258 -17.41 -9.59 -3.73
C HIS A 258 -16.86 -10.44 -2.57
N PRO A 259 -16.82 -9.87 -1.35
CA PRO A 259 -16.28 -10.58 -0.19
C PRO A 259 -17.18 -11.75 0.21
N ASP A 260 -16.55 -12.90 0.49
CA ASP A 260 -17.25 -14.06 1.03
C ASP A 260 -17.67 -13.80 2.49
N LEU A 261 -18.97 -13.66 2.70
CA LEU A 261 -19.56 -13.28 4.00
C LEU A 261 -19.39 -14.35 5.08
N THR A 262 -18.99 -15.56 4.73
CA THR A 262 -18.78 -16.64 5.69
C THR A 262 -17.50 -16.49 6.50
N GLN A 263 -16.50 -15.78 5.96
CA GLN A 263 -15.16 -15.63 6.53
C GLN A 263 -14.85 -14.23 7.04
N ILE A 264 -15.72 -13.23 6.76
CA ILE A 264 -15.42 -11.83 7.02
C ILE A 264 -16.46 -11.21 7.95
N ASN A 265 -15.98 -10.44 8.92
CA ASN A 265 -16.85 -9.72 9.83
C ASN A 265 -17.64 -8.64 9.07
N ILE A 266 -18.96 -8.57 9.27
CA ILE A 266 -19.86 -7.60 8.61
C ILE A 266 -19.37 -6.14 8.77
N ARG A 267 -18.72 -5.84 9.89
CA ARG A 267 -18.15 -4.50 10.17
C ARG A 267 -17.01 -4.09 9.25
N ASP A 268 -16.27 -5.05 8.69
CA ASP A 268 -15.11 -4.78 7.84
C ASP A 268 -15.46 -4.71 6.35
N ARG A 269 -16.69 -5.09 5.98
CA ARG A 269 -17.18 -5.04 4.59
C ARG A 269 -17.04 -3.66 3.95
N GLY A 270 -17.33 -2.58 4.71
CA GLY A 270 -17.17 -1.21 4.22
C GLY A 270 -15.73 -0.86 3.89
N LYS A 271 -14.79 -1.27 4.73
CA LYS A 271 -13.36 -1.04 4.53
C LYS A 271 -12.83 -1.79 3.30
N LEU A 272 -13.28 -3.04 3.10
CA LEU A 272 -12.90 -3.85 1.94
C LEU A 272 -13.40 -3.24 0.64
N ALA A 273 -14.66 -2.83 0.59
CA ALA A 273 -15.24 -2.17 -0.57
C ALA A 273 -14.51 -0.86 -0.90
N VAL A 274 -14.22 -0.03 0.11
CA VAL A 274 -13.46 1.22 -0.07
C VAL A 274 -12.06 0.93 -0.63
N GLU A 275 -11.37 -0.10 -0.11
CA GLU A 275 -10.05 -0.48 -0.63
C GLU A 275 -10.13 -0.92 -2.09
N GLY A 276 -11.13 -1.72 -2.48
CA GLY A 276 -11.35 -2.12 -3.87
C GLY A 276 -11.55 -0.91 -4.79
N TRP A 277 -12.43 0.01 -4.42
CA TRP A 277 -12.67 1.23 -5.18
C TRP A 277 -11.45 2.17 -5.20
N ARG A 278 -10.72 2.28 -4.11
CA ARG A 278 -9.47 3.04 -4.04
C ARG A 278 -8.46 2.56 -5.08
N ARG A 279 -8.29 1.24 -5.24
CA ARG A 279 -7.36 0.68 -6.23
C ARG A 279 -7.73 1.06 -7.67
N ILE A 280 -9.02 1.18 -7.97
CA ILE A 280 -9.52 1.59 -9.28
C ILE A 280 -9.38 3.10 -9.46
N THR A 281 -9.60 3.90 -8.43
CA THR A 281 -9.67 5.37 -8.54
C THR A 281 -8.29 6.05 -8.42
N THR A 282 -7.36 5.49 -7.63
CA THR A 282 -6.00 6.05 -7.45
C THR A 282 -5.26 6.34 -8.78
N PRO A 283 -5.32 5.48 -9.82
CA PRO A 283 -4.69 5.81 -11.10
C PRO A 283 -5.24 7.08 -11.74
N PHE A 284 -6.54 7.34 -11.63
CA PHE A 284 -7.16 8.57 -12.16
C PHE A 284 -6.69 9.81 -11.40
N THR A 285 -6.37 9.70 -10.10
CA THR A 285 -5.80 10.82 -9.35
C THR A 285 -4.43 11.23 -9.88
N ALA A 286 -3.61 10.29 -10.36
CA ALA A 286 -2.32 10.60 -10.98
C ALA A 286 -2.50 11.48 -12.23
N PHE A 287 -3.47 11.14 -13.07
CA PHE A 287 -3.80 11.93 -14.25
C PHE A 287 -4.40 13.28 -13.88
N SER A 288 -5.33 13.33 -12.93
CA SER A 288 -5.95 14.57 -12.44
C SER A 288 -4.93 15.55 -11.87
N PHE A 289 -3.98 15.06 -11.11
CA PHE A 289 -2.90 15.88 -10.53
C PHE A 289 -1.98 16.47 -11.60
N ALA A 290 -1.61 15.67 -12.61
CA ALA A 290 -0.83 16.19 -13.73
C ALA A 290 -1.61 17.26 -14.51
N MET A 291 -2.92 17.08 -14.71
CA MET A 291 -3.78 18.08 -15.35
C MET A 291 -3.85 19.39 -14.57
N ILE A 292 -3.92 19.34 -13.24
CA ILE A 292 -3.86 20.54 -12.38
C ILE A 292 -2.53 21.28 -12.60
N ALA A 293 -1.40 20.54 -12.64
CA ALA A 293 -0.08 21.13 -12.88
C ALA A 293 -0.01 21.80 -14.26
N LEU A 294 -0.51 21.15 -15.31
CA LEU A 294 -0.52 21.68 -16.66
C LEU A 294 -1.38 22.95 -16.77
N VAL A 295 -2.57 22.97 -16.20
CA VAL A 295 -3.45 24.15 -16.19
C VAL A 295 -2.79 25.31 -15.46
N ALA A 296 -2.16 25.07 -14.32
CA ALA A 296 -1.51 26.10 -13.51
C ALA A 296 -0.41 26.84 -14.30
N ILE A 297 0.32 26.15 -15.15
CA ILE A 297 1.43 26.73 -15.91
C ILE A 297 0.99 27.21 -17.30
N LEU A 298 0.28 26.38 -18.08
CA LEU A 298 -0.03 26.67 -19.49
C LEU A 298 -1.11 27.75 -19.67
N ARG A 299 -2.02 27.90 -18.70
CA ARG A 299 -3.09 28.93 -18.76
C ARG A 299 -2.62 30.28 -18.21
N GLY A 300 -1.35 30.41 -17.84
CA GLY A 300 -0.77 31.65 -17.32
C GLY A 300 -0.62 32.70 -18.37
N ALA A 301 -1.31 33.86 -18.27
CA ALA A 301 -0.96 35.04 -19.05
C ALA A 301 0.46 35.51 -18.68
N PHE A 302 1.18 36.05 -19.67
CA PHE A 302 2.50 36.61 -19.48
C PHE A 302 2.50 37.63 -18.34
N SER A 303 3.03 37.25 -17.17
CA SER A 303 3.33 38.17 -16.08
C SER A 303 4.82 38.48 -16.12
N ARG A 304 5.18 39.76 -16.27
CA ARG A 304 6.59 40.22 -16.21
C ARG A 304 7.26 39.94 -14.85
N HIS A 305 6.46 39.76 -13.81
CA HIS A 305 6.89 39.36 -12.46
C HIS A 305 6.43 37.91 -12.24
N GLY A 306 7.35 36.97 -12.08
CA GLY A 306 7.08 35.53 -11.90
C GLY A 306 5.94 35.31 -10.94
N ASN A 307 4.83 34.76 -11.42
CA ASN A 307 3.60 34.62 -10.64
C ASN A 307 3.66 33.32 -9.82
N ILE A 308 4.27 33.38 -8.64
CA ILE A 308 4.39 32.25 -7.69
C ILE A 308 3.01 31.80 -7.19
N THR A 309 1.98 32.66 -7.28
CA THR A 309 0.64 32.36 -6.76
C THR A 309 -0.02 31.17 -7.44
N ARG A 310 0.24 30.93 -8.74
CA ARG A 310 -0.38 29.84 -9.51
C ARG A 310 0.20 28.46 -9.18
N PRO A 311 1.53 28.26 -9.18
CA PRO A 311 2.12 27.01 -8.67
C PRO A 311 1.70 26.72 -7.23
N LEU A 312 1.66 27.76 -6.36
CA LEU A 312 1.20 27.63 -4.99
C LEU A 312 -0.29 27.20 -4.92
N GLY A 313 -1.15 27.81 -5.74
CA GLY A 313 -2.56 27.43 -5.85
C GLY A 313 -2.74 25.98 -6.32
N ALA A 314 -1.93 25.53 -7.28
CA ALA A 314 -1.93 24.13 -7.71
C ALA A 314 -1.50 23.16 -6.59
N ILE A 315 -0.46 23.50 -5.85
CA ILE A 315 -0.01 22.71 -4.69
C ILE A 315 -1.11 22.66 -3.63
N MET A 316 -1.71 23.80 -3.29
CA MET A 316 -2.79 23.84 -2.30
C MET A 316 -4.03 23.05 -2.75
N SER A 317 -4.38 23.08 -4.05
CA SER A 317 -5.50 22.28 -4.57
C SER A 317 -5.22 20.78 -4.50
N VAL A 318 -4.01 20.34 -4.82
CA VAL A 318 -3.63 18.91 -4.70
C VAL A 318 -3.59 18.46 -3.24
N VAL A 319 -3.04 19.27 -2.34
CA VAL A 319 -3.06 18.98 -0.89
C VAL A 319 -4.49 18.91 -0.37
N GLY A 320 -5.36 19.83 -0.80
CA GLY A 320 -6.78 19.81 -0.45
C GLY A 320 -7.50 18.56 -0.97
N LEU A 321 -7.22 18.14 -2.22
CA LEU A 321 -7.75 16.90 -2.79
C LEU A 321 -7.26 15.66 -2.03
N LEU A 322 -5.97 15.59 -1.67
CA LEU A 322 -5.45 14.49 -0.85
C LEU A 322 -6.11 14.41 0.52
N ALA A 323 -6.31 15.54 1.17
CA ALA A 323 -7.01 15.60 2.46
C ALA A 323 -8.48 15.16 2.32
N LEU A 324 -9.16 15.63 1.25
CA LEU A 324 -10.54 15.24 0.94
C LEU A 324 -10.63 13.74 0.64
N ASN A 325 -9.69 13.19 -0.12
CA ASN A 325 -9.63 11.77 -0.43
C ASN A 325 -9.52 10.91 0.84
N LEU A 326 -8.61 11.25 1.77
CA LEU A 326 -8.49 10.57 3.05
C LEU A 326 -9.76 10.68 3.90
N MET A 327 -10.40 11.84 3.92
CA MET A 327 -11.66 12.03 4.62
C MET A 327 -12.77 11.17 4.03
N LEU A 328 -12.92 11.18 2.70
CA LEU A 328 -13.95 10.38 2.00
C LEU A 328 -13.75 8.88 2.20
N GLN A 329 -12.50 8.38 2.16
CA GLN A 329 -12.20 6.98 2.43
C GLN A 329 -12.61 6.56 3.85
N ASN A 330 -12.32 7.39 4.85
CA ASN A 330 -12.72 7.13 6.24
C ASN A 330 -14.24 7.14 6.44
N LEU A 331 -14.94 8.09 5.81
CA LEU A 331 -16.40 8.19 5.88
C LEU A 331 -17.09 7.05 5.11
N ALA A 332 -16.60 6.73 3.90
CA ALA A 332 -17.11 5.65 3.07
C ALA A 332 -16.92 4.27 3.72
N GLY A 333 -15.85 4.08 4.51
CA GLY A 333 -15.65 2.88 5.31
C GLY A 333 -16.75 2.63 6.34
N ARG A 334 -17.44 3.70 6.78
CA ARG A 334 -18.58 3.63 7.70
C ARG A 334 -19.94 3.62 6.95
N ASN A 335 -20.00 4.27 5.81
CA ASN A 335 -21.21 4.37 4.99
C ASN A 335 -20.89 4.17 3.50
N MET A 336 -21.20 2.99 2.97
CA MET A 336 -20.92 2.60 1.58
C MET A 336 -21.60 3.50 0.53
N ALA A 337 -22.68 4.22 0.89
CA ALA A 337 -23.34 5.17 -0.01
C ALA A 337 -22.43 6.33 -0.46
N LEU A 338 -21.30 6.55 0.24
CA LEU A 338 -20.33 7.59 -0.09
C LEU A 338 -19.24 7.14 -1.09
N ILE A 339 -19.20 5.87 -1.47
CA ILE A 339 -18.21 5.34 -2.44
C ILE A 339 -18.21 6.12 -3.76
N PRO A 340 -19.36 6.50 -4.38
CA PRO A 340 -19.36 7.28 -5.61
C PRO A 340 -18.64 8.62 -5.50
N LEU A 341 -18.57 9.21 -4.31
CA LEU A 341 -17.84 10.47 -4.08
C LEU A 341 -16.34 10.29 -4.24
N ILE A 342 -15.78 9.12 -3.91
CA ILE A 342 -14.36 8.80 -4.12
C ILE A 342 -14.05 8.77 -5.63
N VAL A 343 -14.96 8.20 -6.43
CA VAL A 343 -14.81 8.17 -7.89
C VAL A 343 -14.90 9.58 -8.47
N LEU A 344 -15.88 10.38 -8.04
CA LEU A 344 -16.05 11.76 -8.48
C LEU A 344 -14.82 12.61 -8.12
N GLU A 345 -14.33 12.50 -6.90
CA GLU A 345 -13.15 13.24 -6.43
C GLU A 345 -11.91 12.93 -7.28
N SER A 346 -11.71 11.69 -7.71
CA SER A 346 -10.54 11.29 -8.51
C SER A 346 -10.63 11.74 -9.97
N ALA A 347 -11.83 11.78 -10.57
CA ALA A 347 -12.03 12.02 -12.00
C ALA A 347 -12.42 13.49 -12.33
N VAL A 348 -13.26 14.12 -11.50
CA VAL A 348 -13.78 15.47 -11.77
C VAL A 348 -12.70 16.52 -11.97
N PRO A 349 -11.59 16.57 -11.19
CA PRO A 349 -10.55 17.55 -11.40
C PRO A 349 -9.91 17.47 -12.79
N ALA A 350 -9.74 16.23 -13.33
CA ALA A 350 -9.22 16.05 -14.69
C ALA A 350 -10.15 16.66 -15.74
N PHE A 351 -11.47 16.42 -15.62
CA PHE A 351 -12.45 16.96 -16.54
C PHE A 351 -12.55 18.51 -16.46
N ILE A 352 -12.55 19.07 -15.25
CA ILE A 352 -12.53 20.51 -15.05
C ILE A 352 -11.26 21.11 -15.68
N CYS A 353 -10.09 20.52 -15.40
CA CYS A 353 -8.83 21.00 -15.97
C CYS A 353 -8.79 20.86 -17.49
N ALA A 354 -9.33 19.76 -18.05
CA ALA A 354 -9.44 19.59 -19.50
C ALA A 354 -10.36 20.66 -20.14
N ALA A 355 -11.51 20.90 -19.54
CA ALA A 355 -12.43 21.95 -20.00
C ALA A 355 -11.79 23.36 -19.92
N LEU A 356 -11.05 23.62 -18.85
CA LEU A 356 -10.32 24.87 -18.69
C LEU A 356 -9.19 25.02 -19.70
N LEU A 357 -8.40 23.97 -19.98
CA LEU A 357 -7.24 24.05 -20.85
C LEU A 357 -7.62 24.07 -22.32
N PHE A 358 -8.56 23.22 -22.74
CA PHE A 358 -8.92 23.01 -24.16
C PHE A 358 -10.24 23.65 -24.58
N GLY A 359 -11.09 24.07 -23.64
CA GLY A 359 -12.41 24.67 -23.93
C GLY A 359 -12.35 25.90 -24.85
N PRO A 360 -11.43 26.85 -24.69
CA PRO A 360 -11.27 27.99 -25.57
C PRO A 360 -10.94 27.61 -27.03
N GLU A 361 -10.04 26.64 -27.23
CA GLU A 361 -9.65 26.16 -28.57
C GLU A 361 -10.84 25.49 -29.29
N ILE A 362 -11.60 24.66 -28.56
CA ILE A 362 -12.76 23.96 -29.13
C ILE A 362 -13.85 24.96 -29.54
N ARG A 363 -14.03 26.05 -28.80
CA ARG A 363 -14.99 27.13 -29.16
C ARG A 363 -14.53 27.87 -30.39
N ALA A 364 -13.28 28.30 -30.44
CA ALA A 364 -12.72 29.01 -31.59
C ALA A 364 -12.77 28.15 -32.87
N SER A 365 -12.47 26.86 -32.79
CA SER A 365 -12.55 25.95 -33.93
C SER A 365 -13.99 25.74 -34.43
N ARG A 366 -14.99 25.77 -33.53
CA ARG A 366 -16.41 25.70 -33.90
C ARG A 366 -16.90 26.96 -34.60
N GLU A 367 -16.48 28.13 -34.12
CA GLU A 367 -16.87 29.43 -34.73
C GLU A 367 -16.28 29.57 -36.15
N THR A 368 -15.00 29.17 -36.32
CA THR A 368 -14.39 29.15 -37.67
C THR A 368 -15.08 28.16 -38.60
N ALA A 369 -15.45 26.97 -38.14
CA ALA A 369 -16.18 26.01 -38.96
C ALA A 369 -17.59 26.47 -39.37
N VAL A 370 -18.27 27.18 -38.49
CA VAL A 370 -19.62 27.77 -38.81
C VAL A 370 -19.48 28.89 -39.86
N VAL A 371 -18.49 29.80 -39.69
CA VAL A 371 -18.25 30.88 -40.63
C VAL A 371 -17.85 30.35 -42.02
N THR A 372 -17.01 29.29 -42.08
CA THR A 372 -16.62 28.69 -43.35
C THR A 372 -17.80 27.99 -44.03
N ARG A 373 -18.72 27.42 -43.29
CA ARG A 373 -19.91 26.76 -43.83
C ARG A 373 -20.90 27.79 -44.42
N GLN A 374 -21.11 28.90 -43.71
CA GLN A 374 -21.93 30.01 -44.19
C GLN A 374 -21.37 30.69 -45.47
N ALA A 375 -20.01 30.75 -45.56
CA ALA A 375 -19.33 31.30 -46.77
C ALA A 375 -19.37 30.32 -47.97
N GLN A 376 -19.70 29.05 -47.79
CA GLN A 376 -19.85 28.09 -48.88
C GLN A 376 -21.32 27.93 -49.32
N GLU A 377 -22.28 28.36 -48.52
CA GLU A 377 -23.75 28.28 -48.80
C GLU A 377 -24.30 29.61 -49.38
N GLY A 378 -23.53 30.70 -49.39
CA GLY A 378 -23.88 31.99 -49.98
C GLY A 378 -23.03 32.28 -51.24
#